data_36f26c9fff536a73a229e4b5516b57c3
#
_entry.id   36f26c9fff536a73a229e4b5516b57c3
#
_cell.length_a   1.000
_cell.length_b   1.000
_cell.length_c   1.000
_cell.angle_alpha   90.00
_cell.angle_beta   90.00
_cell.angle_gamma   90.00
#
_symmetry.space_group_name_H-M   'P 1'
#
loop_
_entity.id
_entity.type
_entity.pdbx_description
1 polymer ?
#
loop_
_entity_poly.entity_id
_entity_poly.type
_entity_poly.pdbx_seq_one_letter_code
_entity_poly.pdbx_strand_id
1 'polypeptide(L)'
;MSTLKFGDFGPYGELVQRPLPEGLTLVFVPSLAALLVQAQELNGGALTEAQVLRIRDGSKVMVVGLDQVRAVEEARGYIDIDAADAWQSWLRLPEAQK
;
A
#
# COMPACT_ATOMS: atom_id res chain seq x y z
N MET A 1 -2.89 22.31 0.63
CA MET A 1 -3.66 21.07 0.36
C MET A 1 -4.65 20.84 1.49
N SER A 2 -5.80 20.27 1.17
CA SER A 2 -6.82 20.01 2.18
C SER A 2 -6.47 18.81 3.05
N THR A 3 -6.87 18.88 4.31
CA THR A 3 -6.71 17.77 5.27
C THR A 3 -7.52 16.58 4.80
N LEU A 4 -6.96 15.38 4.92
CA LEU A 4 -7.64 14.14 4.59
C LEU A 4 -8.79 13.89 5.58
N LYS A 5 -9.83 13.21 5.09
CA LYS A 5 -10.99 12.82 5.88
C LYS A 5 -11.26 11.34 5.71
N PHE A 6 -11.89 10.73 6.71
CA PHE A 6 -12.34 9.35 6.62
C PHE A 6 -13.09 9.13 5.30
N GLY A 7 -12.70 8.08 4.59
CA GLY A 7 -13.31 7.71 3.31
C GLY A 7 -12.70 8.33 2.08
N ASP A 8 -11.77 9.30 2.23
CA ASP A 8 -11.05 9.85 1.08
C ASP A 8 -10.29 8.72 0.39
N PHE A 9 -10.23 8.78 -0.94
CA PHE A 9 -9.69 7.71 -1.76
C PHE A 9 -8.93 8.30 -2.94
N GLY A 10 -7.77 7.73 -3.25
CA GLY A 10 -6.96 8.19 -4.38
C GLY A 10 -5.57 7.58 -4.37
N PRO A 11 -4.68 8.01 -5.29
CA PRO A 11 -3.33 7.46 -5.38
C PRO A 11 -2.52 7.78 -4.13
N TYR A 12 -1.73 6.81 -3.67
CA TYR A 12 -0.90 6.96 -2.48
C TYR A 12 0.02 8.18 -2.59
N GLY A 13 0.69 8.34 -3.73
CA GLY A 13 1.66 9.44 -3.93
C GLY A 13 1.03 10.83 -3.80
N GLU A 14 -0.27 10.94 -4.03
CA GLU A 14 -1.01 12.18 -3.84
C GLU A 14 -1.49 12.33 -2.39
N LEU A 15 -2.14 11.31 -1.87
CA LEU A 15 -2.74 11.40 -0.54
C LEU A 15 -1.71 11.50 0.57
N VAL A 16 -0.55 10.86 0.43
CA VAL A 16 0.49 10.89 1.46
C VAL A 16 1.05 12.30 1.70
N GLN A 17 0.88 13.21 0.74
CA GLN A 17 1.36 14.58 0.85
C GLN A 17 0.39 15.50 1.59
N ARG A 18 -0.81 15.03 1.87
CA ARG A 18 -1.84 15.80 2.54
C ARG A 18 -1.86 15.52 4.04
N PRO A 19 -2.21 16.52 4.88
CA PRO A 19 -2.28 16.29 6.33
C PRO A 19 -3.26 15.17 6.67
N LEU A 20 -2.81 14.26 7.51
CA LEU A 20 -3.60 13.10 7.97
C LEU A 20 -3.96 13.30 9.43
N PRO A 21 -5.24 13.41 9.78
CA PRO A 21 -5.63 13.60 11.17
C PRO A 21 -5.23 12.43 12.07
N GLU A 22 -5.01 12.73 13.34
CA GLU A 22 -4.72 11.70 14.34
C GLU A 22 -5.87 10.68 14.39
N GLY A 23 -5.53 9.41 14.52
CA GLY A 23 -6.51 8.34 14.56
C GLY A 23 -6.91 7.79 13.19
N LEU A 24 -6.41 8.41 12.11
CA LEU A 24 -6.66 7.94 10.74
C LEU A 24 -5.36 7.45 10.10
N THR A 25 -5.51 6.59 9.10
CA THR A 25 -4.37 6.09 8.34
C THR A 25 -4.80 5.75 6.91
N LEU A 26 -3.82 5.41 6.08
CA LEU A 26 -4.06 5.03 4.68
C LEU A 26 -3.93 3.52 4.54
N VAL A 27 -4.88 2.91 3.83
CA VAL A 27 -4.88 1.47 3.55
C VAL A 27 -5.00 1.27 2.04
N PHE A 28 -4.13 0.46 1.46
CA PHE A 28 -4.21 0.13 0.04
C PHE A 28 -5.42 -0.74 -0.26
N VAL A 29 -6.13 -0.43 -1.33
CA VAL A 29 -7.32 -1.18 -1.77
C VAL A 29 -7.25 -1.33 -3.29
N PRO A 30 -6.95 -2.52 -3.79
CA PRO A 30 -6.53 -3.74 -3.08
C PRO A 30 -5.17 -3.61 -2.41
N SER A 31 -4.74 -4.60 -1.65
CA SER A 31 -3.48 -4.53 -0.90
C SER A 31 -2.29 -4.30 -1.83
N LEU A 32 -1.29 -3.57 -1.34
CA LEU A 32 -0.08 -3.32 -2.12
C LEU A 32 0.66 -4.63 -2.42
N ALA A 33 0.68 -5.56 -1.46
CA ALA A 33 1.30 -6.86 -1.67
C ALA A 33 0.68 -7.58 -2.86
N ALA A 34 -0.66 -7.61 -2.97
CA ALA A 34 -1.34 -8.26 -4.08
C ALA A 34 -1.04 -7.58 -5.41
N LEU A 35 -0.99 -6.25 -5.42
CA LEU A 35 -0.67 -5.49 -6.63
C LEU A 35 0.75 -5.75 -7.11
N LEU A 36 1.70 -5.86 -6.18
CA LEU A 36 3.10 -6.12 -6.51
C LEU A 36 3.28 -7.56 -7.03
N VAL A 37 2.61 -8.52 -6.43
CA VAL A 37 2.64 -9.92 -6.92
C VAL A 37 2.12 -9.98 -8.36
N GLN A 38 0.99 -9.34 -8.62
CA GLN A 38 0.42 -9.30 -9.97
C GLN A 38 1.36 -8.61 -10.96
N ALA A 39 1.96 -7.50 -10.55
CA ALA A 39 2.90 -6.76 -11.41
C ALA A 39 4.13 -7.61 -11.74
N GLN A 40 4.64 -8.36 -10.77
CA GLN A 40 5.77 -9.25 -10.99
C GLN A 40 5.43 -10.34 -12.01
N GLU A 41 4.24 -10.91 -11.91
CA GLU A 41 3.78 -11.91 -12.88
C GLU A 41 3.69 -11.32 -14.29
N LEU A 42 3.13 -10.13 -14.43
CA LEU A 42 3.01 -9.46 -15.71
C LEU A 42 4.38 -9.04 -16.26
N ASN A 43 5.32 -8.72 -15.38
CA ASN A 43 6.69 -8.34 -15.77
C ASN A 43 7.51 -9.53 -16.25
N GLY A 44 7.12 -10.74 -15.88
CA GLY A 44 7.84 -11.95 -16.25
C GLY A 44 9.14 -12.16 -15.47
N GLY A 45 9.35 -11.44 -14.38
CA GLY A 45 10.55 -11.54 -13.56
C GLY A 45 10.51 -10.59 -12.38
N ALA A 46 11.58 -10.59 -11.58
CA ALA A 46 11.65 -9.79 -10.37
C ALA A 46 11.47 -8.30 -10.67
N LEU A 47 10.77 -7.62 -9.77
CA LEU A 47 10.59 -6.17 -9.84
C LEU A 47 11.84 -5.46 -9.31
N THR A 48 12.15 -4.30 -9.91
CA THR A 48 13.20 -3.42 -9.40
C THR A 48 12.62 -2.51 -8.33
N GLU A 49 13.50 -1.89 -7.54
CA GLU A 49 13.08 -0.89 -6.54
C GLU A 49 12.26 0.22 -7.19
N ALA A 50 12.73 0.75 -8.33
CA ALA A 50 12.01 1.82 -9.03
C ALA A 50 10.61 1.39 -9.43
N GLN A 51 10.43 0.15 -9.88
CA GLN A 51 9.12 -0.38 -10.24
C GLN A 51 8.21 -0.49 -9.01
N VAL A 52 8.73 -1.01 -7.90
CA VAL A 52 7.95 -1.15 -6.66
C VAL A 52 7.47 0.22 -6.17
N LEU A 53 8.36 1.21 -6.15
CA LEU A 53 8.00 2.56 -5.68
C LEU A 53 7.00 3.24 -6.59
N ARG A 54 7.12 3.04 -7.90
CA ARG A 54 6.16 3.59 -8.87
C ARG A 54 4.78 2.97 -8.70
N ILE A 55 4.72 1.66 -8.50
CA ILE A 55 3.45 0.96 -8.28
C ILE A 55 2.81 1.44 -6.98
N ARG A 56 3.60 1.57 -5.92
CA ARG A 56 3.11 2.10 -4.65
C ARG A 56 2.47 3.47 -4.83
N ASP A 57 3.16 4.39 -5.49
CA ASP A 57 2.71 5.77 -5.64
C ASP A 57 1.43 5.88 -6.48
N GLY A 58 1.27 5.02 -7.47
CA GLY A 58 0.09 5.00 -8.33
C GLY A 58 -1.07 4.17 -7.79
N SER A 59 -0.85 3.38 -6.76
CA SER A 59 -1.88 2.50 -6.21
C SER A 59 -2.85 3.28 -5.33
N LYS A 60 -4.11 2.85 -5.34
CA LYS A 60 -5.16 3.54 -4.59
C LYS A 60 -5.14 3.19 -3.12
N VAL A 61 -5.32 4.21 -2.29
CA VAL A 61 -5.47 4.06 -0.84
C VAL A 61 -6.75 4.73 -0.40
N MET A 62 -7.26 4.29 0.76
CA MET A 62 -8.43 4.85 1.39
C MET A 62 -8.06 5.29 2.80
N VAL A 63 -8.60 6.42 3.24
CA VAL A 63 -8.43 6.90 4.62
C VAL A 63 -9.41 6.15 5.51
N VAL A 64 -8.89 5.44 6.49
CA VAL A 64 -9.68 4.66 7.46
C VAL A 64 -9.20 4.94 8.87
N GLY A 65 -9.99 4.53 9.86
CA GLY A 65 -9.57 4.62 11.26
C GLY A 65 -8.50 3.59 11.61
N LEU A 66 -7.62 3.91 12.54
CA LEU A 66 -6.58 2.99 12.99
C LEU A 66 -7.19 1.68 13.52
N ASP A 67 -8.36 1.77 14.17
CA ASP A 67 -9.07 0.61 14.67
C ASP A 67 -9.58 -0.32 13.56
N GLN A 68 -9.78 0.21 12.36
CA GLN A 68 -10.27 -0.57 11.22
C GLN A 68 -9.15 -1.31 10.49
N VAL A 69 -7.91 -0.87 10.64
CA VAL A 69 -6.76 -1.51 10.00
C VAL A 69 -6.64 -2.97 10.42
N ARG A 70 -6.81 -3.24 11.71
CA ARG A 70 -6.72 -4.59 12.23
C ARG A 70 -7.79 -5.51 11.61
N ALA A 71 -9.00 -5.00 11.45
CA ALA A 71 -10.07 -5.77 10.82
C ALA A 71 -9.74 -6.10 9.36
N VAL A 72 -9.14 -5.14 8.64
CA VAL A 72 -8.70 -5.35 7.26
C VAL A 72 -7.61 -6.42 7.21
N GLU A 73 -6.62 -6.35 8.10
CA GLU A 73 -5.55 -7.33 8.16
C GLU A 73 -6.07 -8.73 8.47
N GLU A 74 -7.01 -8.83 9.40
CA GLU A 74 -7.64 -10.11 9.75
C GLU A 74 -8.43 -10.67 8.57
N ALA A 75 -9.19 -9.82 7.88
CA ALA A 75 -9.98 -10.24 6.72
C ALA A 75 -9.08 -10.70 5.56
N ARG A 76 -7.93 -10.07 5.37
CA ARG A 76 -6.97 -10.46 4.34
C ARG A 76 -6.12 -11.67 4.72
N GLY A 77 -5.90 -11.88 6.02
CA GLY A 77 -5.06 -12.95 6.54
C GLY A 77 -3.58 -12.60 6.55
N TYR A 78 -3.22 -11.34 6.34
CA TYR A 78 -1.83 -10.88 6.36
C TYR A 78 -1.75 -9.36 6.57
N ILE A 79 -0.58 -8.90 6.99
CA ILE A 79 -0.26 -7.46 7.09
C ILE A 79 0.33 -7.03 5.76
N ASP A 80 -0.18 -5.91 5.22
CA ASP A 80 0.26 -5.41 3.92
C ASP A 80 1.69 -4.84 3.99
N ILE A 81 2.22 -4.53 2.81
CA ILE A 81 3.51 -3.87 2.65
C ILE A 81 3.51 -2.53 3.40
N ASP A 82 4.59 -2.25 4.12
CA ASP A 82 4.79 -0.95 4.74
C ASP A 82 5.12 0.08 3.65
N ALA A 83 4.20 0.99 3.40
CA ALA A 83 4.34 1.96 2.32
C ALA A 83 5.58 2.85 2.48
N ALA A 84 5.95 3.19 3.72
CA ALA A 84 7.11 4.04 3.98
C ALA A 84 8.44 3.33 3.70
N ASP A 85 8.44 2.00 3.68
CA ASP A 85 9.61 1.18 3.43
C ASP A 85 9.24 0.06 2.43
N ALA A 86 8.62 0.45 1.35
CA ALA A 86 7.97 -0.48 0.42
C ALA A 86 8.95 -1.48 -0.19
N TRP A 87 10.14 -1.03 -0.57
CA TRP A 87 11.14 -1.91 -1.21
C TRP A 87 11.62 -3.01 -0.25
N GLN A 88 12.04 -2.64 0.94
CA GLN A 88 12.54 -3.62 1.92
C GLN A 88 11.41 -4.54 2.39
N SER A 89 10.21 -3.99 2.58
CA SER A 89 9.04 -4.77 2.98
C SER A 89 8.67 -5.80 1.91
N TRP A 90 8.73 -5.40 0.62
CA TRP A 90 8.50 -6.31 -0.50
C TRP A 90 9.53 -7.44 -0.52
N LEU A 91 10.81 -7.10 -0.34
CA LEU A 91 11.88 -8.10 -0.39
C LEU A 91 11.77 -9.17 0.70
N ARG A 92 11.07 -8.89 1.79
CA ARG A 92 10.85 -9.86 2.86
C ARG A 92 9.77 -10.90 2.53
N LEU A 93 8.96 -10.65 1.50
CA LEU A 93 7.90 -11.58 1.12
C LEU A 93 8.47 -12.72 0.29
N PRO A 94 8.00 -13.97 0.51
CA PRO A 94 8.44 -15.11 -0.30
C PRO A 94 8.18 -14.90 -1.80
N GLU A 95 7.12 -14.21 -2.14
CA GLU A 95 6.75 -13.93 -3.54
C GLU A 95 7.82 -13.13 -4.27
N ALA A 96 8.51 -12.23 -3.56
CA ALA A 96 9.57 -11.43 -4.17
C ALA A 96 10.80 -12.26 -4.52
N GLN A 97 10.94 -13.45 -3.92
CA GLN A 97 12.09 -14.33 -4.11
C GLN A 97 11.94 -15.25 -5.33
N LYS A 98 10.82 -15.26 -5.99
CA LYS A 98 10.53 -16.13 -7.13
C LYS A 98 11.16 -15.64 -8.42
#